data_1a01c3b83ee903c6fe500bc0bf469e2f
#
_entry.id   1a01c3b83ee903c6fe500bc0bf469e2f
#
_cell.length_a   1.000
_cell.length_b   1.000
_cell.length_c   1.000
_cell.angle_alpha   90.00
_cell.angle_beta   90.00
_cell.angle_gamma   90.00
#
_symmetry.space_group_name_H-M   'P 1'
#
loop_
_entity.id
_entity.type
_entity.pdbx_description
1 polymer ?
#
loop_
_entity_poly.entity_id
_entity_poly.type
_entity_poly.pdbx_seq_one_letter_code
_entity_poly.pdbx_strand_id
1 'polypeptide(L)'
;MAKNWQDPAFAEAWDARHVVGNPARAEHLSLLLTILEEVASGWILDLGCGSGLIAQMVLDGKAGARILGLDSSAAMLEIAKERLGPYDERVQLTEADLTSLDRVKAPTECSAAIAVQSLHHLDETQYRAAVRWTFEHLAPRGWFFIIDRLAIPAERLYSAFHNLRERQGQSPNPADWSGYLEWLEVNGDRPLPVQGILRLLEEAGFQSTALDVRGDRGMLIGRRPG
;
A
#
# COMPACT_ATOMS: atom_id res chain seq x y z
N MET A 1 2.75 9.90 -19.35
CA MET A 1 2.69 8.52 -19.89
C MET A 1 2.05 7.65 -18.84
N ALA A 2 1.20 6.70 -19.26
CA ALA A 2 0.62 5.70 -18.36
C ALA A 2 1.72 4.84 -17.72
N LYS A 3 1.52 4.40 -16.49
CA LYS A 3 2.44 3.51 -15.78
C LYS A 3 2.42 2.13 -16.45
N ASN A 4 3.56 1.65 -16.88
CA ASN A 4 3.70 0.28 -17.42
C ASN A 4 4.52 -0.59 -16.47
N TRP A 5 3.84 -1.18 -15.49
CA TRP A 5 4.45 -1.98 -14.44
C TRP A 5 5.13 -3.27 -14.94
N GLN A 6 4.77 -3.75 -16.14
CA GLN A 6 5.36 -4.94 -16.76
C GLN A 6 6.66 -4.64 -17.51
N ASP A 7 6.99 -3.36 -17.71
CA ASP A 7 8.24 -2.95 -18.37
C ASP A 7 9.38 -2.91 -17.34
N PRO A 8 10.43 -3.73 -17.48
CA PRO A 8 11.57 -3.75 -16.57
C PRO A 8 12.25 -2.38 -16.41
N ALA A 9 12.43 -1.63 -17.49
CA ALA A 9 13.07 -0.31 -17.45
C ALA A 9 12.20 0.70 -16.67
N PHE A 10 10.87 0.61 -16.80
CA PHE A 10 9.96 1.42 -15.99
C PHE A 10 10.03 1.03 -14.52
N ALA A 11 10.04 -0.28 -14.21
CA ALA A 11 10.10 -0.81 -12.85
C ALA A 11 11.37 -0.35 -12.12
N GLU A 12 12.54 -0.50 -12.76
CA GLU A 12 13.84 -0.04 -12.24
C GLU A 12 13.87 1.47 -12.00
N ALA A 13 13.43 2.26 -12.98
CA ALA A 13 13.39 3.72 -12.88
C ALA A 13 12.39 4.20 -11.82
N TRP A 14 11.32 3.47 -11.58
CA TRP A 14 10.34 3.76 -10.53
C TRP A 14 10.92 3.46 -9.16
N ASP A 15 11.52 2.29 -8.99
CA ASP A 15 12.16 1.88 -7.74
C ASP A 15 13.24 2.87 -7.29
N ALA A 16 14.14 3.24 -8.19
CA ALA A 16 15.21 4.20 -7.91
C ALA A 16 14.71 5.58 -7.42
N ARG A 17 13.53 6.01 -7.86
CA ARG A 17 12.94 7.31 -7.49
C ARG A 17 12.17 7.29 -6.17
N HIS A 18 11.64 6.13 -5.76
CA HIS A 18 10.70 6.05 -4.64
C HIS A 18 11.33 6.09 -3.25
N VAL A 19 12.63 5.89 -3.16
CA VAL A 19 13.34 5.93 -1.87
C VAL A 19 13.40 7.34 -1.26
N VAL A 20 13.31 8.41 -2.06
CA VAL A 20 13.69 9.77 -1.63
C VAL A 20 12.57 10.82 -1.72
N GLY A 21 11.42 10.53 -2.32
CA GLY A 21 10.59 11.59 -2.92
C GLY A 21 9.40 12.14 -2.13
N ASN A 22 8.96 11.54 -1.00
CA ASN A 22 7.76 11.99 -0.30
C ASN A 22 7.91 11.94 1.23
N PRO A 23 8.05 13.11 1.90
CA PRO A 23 8.21 13.17 3.36
C PRO A 23 7.06 12.51 4.14
N ALA A 24 5.80 12.72 3.71
CA ALA A 24 4.65 12.10 4.37
C ALA A 24 4.71 10.56 4.29
N ARG A 25 5.17 10.00 3.17
CA ARG A 25 5.39 8.56 3.04
C ARG A 25 6.47 8.06 4.01
N ALA A 26 7.57 8.78 4.13
CA ALA A 26 8.64 8.40 5.04
C ALA A 26 8.17 8.36 6.51
N GLU A 27 7.38 9.35 6.93
CA GLU A 27 6.79 9.37 8.27
C GLU A 27 5.79 8.22 8.48
N HIS A 28 4.90 7.96 7.51
CA HIS A 28 3.96 6.82 7.56
C HIS A 28 4.70 5.48 7.64
N LEU A 29 5.78 5.31 6.88
CA LEU A 29 6.59 4.09 6.93
C LEU A 29 7.31 3.94 8.28
N SER A 30 7.85 5.02 8.83
CA SER A 30 8.45 5.00 10.16
C SER A 30 7.44 4.60 11.22
N LEU A 31 6.22 5.15 11.16
CA LEU A 31 5.12 4.79 12.07
C LEU A 31 4.70 3.32 11.89
N LEU A 32 4.56 2.85 10.65
CA LEU A 32 4.28 1.44 10.35
C LEU A 32 5.30 0.51 10.99
N LEU A 33 6.59 0.77 10.77
CA LEU A 33 7.67 -0.07 11.30
C LEU A 33 7.67 -0.08 12.82
N THR A 34 7.49 1.09 13.46
CA THR A 34 7.41 1.20 14.92
C THR A 34 6.24 0.39 15.49
N ILE A 35 5.06 0.46 14.86
CA ILE A 35 3.91 -0.33 15.33
C ILE A 35 4.16 -1.83 15.08
N LEU A 36 4.77 -2.19 13.96
CA LEU A 36 5.07 -3.60 13.66
C LEU A 36 6.05 -4.24 14.65
N GLU A 37 6.90 -3.46 15.34
CA GLU A 37 7.76 -3.99 16.43
C GLU A 37 6.92 -4.64 17.53
N GLU A 38 5.76 -4.06 17.85
CA GLU A 38 4.85 -4.53 18.90
C GLU A 38 3.89 -5.66 18.42
N VAL A 39 3.78 -5.88 17.12
CA VAL A 39 2.94 -6.94 16.55
C VAL A 39 3.62 -8.29 16.75
N ALA A 40 2.85 -9.35 17.02
CA ALA A 40 3.39 -10.70 17.13
C ALA A 40 4.18 -11.12 15.90
N SER A 41 5.28 -11.85 16.09
CA SER A 41 6.05 -12.44 14.99
C SER A 41 5.20 -13.46 14.24
N GLY A 42 5.43 -13.56 12.93
CA GLY A 42 4.68 -14.47 12.07
C GLY A 42 4.65 -14.02 10.62
N TRP A 43 3.70 -14.53 9.88
CA TRP A 43 3.47 -14.11 8.50
C TRP A 43 2.86 -12.72 8.45
N ILE A 44 3.37 -11.90 7.52
CA ILE A 44 2.85 -10.59 7.14
C ILE A 44 2.53 -10.66 5.65
N LEU A 45 1.30 -10.33 5.29
CA LEU A 45 0.87 -10.19 3.90
C LEU A 45 1.29 -8.82 3.38
N ASP A 46 1.94 -8.75 2.22
CA ASP A 46 2.28 -7.48 1.54
C ASP A 46 1.54 -7.41 0.20
N LEU A 47 0.43 -6.67 0.17
CA LEU A 47 -0.47 -6.55 -0.98
C LEU A 47 0.02 -5.45 -1.93
N GLY A 48 0.51 -5.85 -3.10
CA GLY A 48 1.19 -4.97 -4.04
C GLY A 48 2.60 -4.65 -3.54
N CYS A 49 3.40 -5.69 -3.28
CA CYS A 49 4.73 -5.56 -2.68
C CYS A 49 5.75 -4.85 -3.58
N GLY A 50 5.46 -4.74 -4.89
CA GLY A 50 6.33 -4.09 -5.86
C GLY A 50 7.73 -4.69 -5.85
N SER A 51 8.73 -3.82 -5.76
CA SER A 51 10.15 -4.17 -5.72
C SER A 51 10.62 -4.75 -4.37
N GLY A 52 9.74 -5.01 -3.42
CA GLY A 52 10.07 -5.59 -2.12
C GLY A 52 10.72 -4.62 -1.11
N LEU A 53 10.76 -3.31 -1.39
CA LEU A 53 11.41 -2.34 -0.52
C LEU A 53 10.81 -2.32 0.90
N ILE A 54 9.48 -2.32 1.02
CA ILE A 54 8.81 -2.29 2.32
C ILE A 54 9.01 -3.63 3.05
N ALA A 55 8.90 -4.74 2.32
CA ALA A 55 9.22 -6.06 2.84
C ALA A 55 10.64 -6.13 3.42
N GLN A 56 11.65 -5.58 2.71
CA GLN A 56 13.03 -5.49 3.21
C GLN A 56 13.10 -4.71 4.52
N MET A 57 12.51 -3.52 4.58
CA MET A 57 12.51 -2.69 5.81
C MET A 57 11.90 -3.42 7.01
N VAL A 58 10.82 -4.17 6.78
CA VAL A 58 10.19 -5.00 7.83
C VAL A 58 11.11 -6.13 8.28
N LEU A 59 11.74 -6.82 7.34
CA LEU A 59 12.63 -7.95 7.62
C LEU A 59 13.92 -7.53 8.33
N ASP A 60 14.42 -6.34 8.03
CA ASP A 60 15.57 -5.72 8.73
C ASP A 60 15.22 -5.39 10.18
N GLY A 61 14.05 -4.80 10.41
CA GLY A 61 13.62 -4.37 11.73
C GLY A 61 13.04 -5.49 12.61
N LYS A 62 12.60 -6.62 12.02
CA LYS A 62 11.86 -7.67 12.75
C LYS A 62 12.36 -9.07 12.40
N ALA A 63 13.24 -9.62 13.22
CA ALA A 63 13.87 -10.92 12.99
C ALA A 63 12.89 -12.10 12.86
N GLY A 64 11.74 -12.06 13.54
CA GLY A 64 10.71 -13.09 13.50
C GLY A 64 9.63 -12.88 12.44
N ALA A 65 9.73 -11.85 11.60
CA ALA A 65 8.78 -11.62 10.51
C ALA A 65 9.06 -12.55 9.32
N ARG A 66 7.97 -13.00 8.69
CA ARG A 66 7.96 -13.72 7.41
C ARG A 66 7.03 -12.97 6.46
N ILE A 67 7.39 -12.81 5.22
CA ILE A 67 6.61 -12.03 4.24
C ILE A 67 6.04 -12.95 3.17
N LEU A 68 4.74 -12.82 2.91
CA LEU A 68 4.14 -13.20 1.64
C LEU A 68 3.88 -11.94 0.83
N GLY A 69 4.72 -11.66 -0.16
CA GLY A 69 4.58 -10.54 -1.07
C GLY A 69 3.77 -10.92 -2.30
N LEU A 70 2.75 -10.13 -2.60
CA LEU A 70 1.86 -10.30 -3.75
C LEU A 70 1.99 -9.10 -4.68
N ASP A 71 2.30 -9.31 -5.95
CA ASP A 71 2.28 -8.26 -6.97
C ASP A 71 1.90 -8.86 -8.34
N SER A 72 1.24 -8.10 -9.17
CA SER A 72 0.86 -8.53 -10.52
C SER A 72 1.97 -8.30 -11.56
N SER A 73 3.01 -7.55 -11.21
CA SER A 73 4.12 -7.22 -12.10
C SER A 73 5.27 -8.21 -11.94
N ALA A 74 5.48 -9.07 -12.94
CA ALA A 74 6.65 -9.95 -12.99
C ALA A 74 7.96 -9.15 -12.93
N ALA A 75 8.04 -7.99 -13.59
CA ALA A 75 9.22 -7.13 -13.58
C ALA A 75 9.54 -6.60 -12.16
N MET A 76 8.52 -6.18 -11.40
CA MET A 76 8.69 -5.77 -10.00
C MET A 76 9.12 -6.95 -9.12
N LEU A 77 8.55 -8.12 -9.32
CA LEU A 77 8.90 -9.32 -8.55
C LEU A 77 10.33 -9.81 -8.81
N GLU A 78 10.89 -9.61 -10.00
CA GLU A 78 12.30 -9.91 -10.24
C GLU A 78 13.22 -8.99 -9.41
N ILE A 79 12.92 -7.69 -9.34
CA ILE A 79 13.66 -6.75 -8.46
C ILE A 79 13.48 -7.16 -6.99
N ALA A 80 12.26 -7.56 -6.59
CA ALA A 80 11.98 -8.03 -5.24
C ALA A 80 12.77 -9.30 -4.88
N LYS A 81 12.89 -10.25 -5.80
CA LYS A 81 13.69 -11.48 -5.59
C LYS A 81 15.16 -11.15 -5.32
N GLU A 82 15.75 -10.26 -6.13
CA GLU A 82 17.13 -9.84 -5.92
C GLU A 82 17.30 -9.14 -4.57
N ARG A 83 16.43 -8.18 -4.25
CA ARG A 83 16.46 -7.42 -3.00
C ARG A 83 16.28 -8.30 -1.77
N LEU A 84 15.35 -9.23 -1.82
CA LEU A 84 14.96 -10.06 -0.68
C LEU A 84 15.71 -11.38 -0.60
N GLY A 85 16.61 -11.67 -1.53
CA GLY A 85 17.46 -12.88 -1.55
C GLY A 85 18.18 -13.16 -0.22
N PRO A 86 18.72 -12.15 0.51
CA PRO A 86 19.33 -12.38 1.83
C PRO A 86 18.37 -12.92 2.91
N TYR A 87 17.05 -12.88 2.67
CA TYR A 87 16.00 -13.31 3.61
C TYR A 87 15.22 -14.54 3.12
N ASP A 88 15.74 -15.29 2.17
CA ASP A 88 15.09 -16.34 1.38
C ASP A 88 14.12 -17.24 2.19
N GLU A 89 14.56 -17.78 3.35
CA GLU A 89 13.72 -18.64 4.21
C GLU A 89 12.52 -17.90 4.86
N ARG A 90 12.51 -16.58 4.83
CA ARG A 90 11.47 -15.73 5.44
C ARG A 90 10.58 -15.05 4.41
N VAL A 91 10.80 -15.29 3.12
CA VAL A 91 10.09 -14.60 2.04
C VAL A 91 9.45 -15.59 1.08
N GLN A 92 8.22 -15.32 0.74
CA GLN A 92 7.52 -15.95 -0.37
C GLN A 92 6.98 -14.83 -1.26
N LEU A 93 7.36 -14.85 -2.53
CA LEU A 93 6.84 -13.92 -3.55
C LEU A 93 5.91 -14.68 -4.49
N THR A 94 4.77 -14.09 -4.78
CA THR A 94 3.75 -14.70 -5.65
C THR A 94 3.24 -13.65 -6.64
N GLU A 95 3.31 -13.99 -7.92
CA GLU A 95 2.63 -13.19 -8.94
C GLU A 95 1.13 -13.36 -8.78
N ALA A 96 0.45 -12.27 -8.40
CA ALA A 96 -0.97 -12.27 -8.12
C ALA A 96 -1.59 -10.91 -8.40
N ASP A 97 -2.75 -10.92 -9.06
CA ASP A 97 -3.58 -9.74 -9.22
C ASP A 97 -4.47 -9.57 -7.98
N LEU A 98 -4.42 -8.38 -7.36
CA LEU A 98 -5.25 -8.05 -6.20
C LEU A 98 -6.76 -8.09 -6.49
N THR A 99 -7.15 -8.15 -7.77
CA THR A 99 -8.55 -8.36 -8.20
C THR A 99 -8.99 -9.83 -8.15
N SER A 100 -8.08 -10.77 -7.90
CA SER A 100 -8.30 -12.23 -7.97
C SER A 100 -7.61 -12.98 -6.84
N LEU A 101 -7.63 -12.43 -5.63
CA LEU A 101 -6.97 -12.99 -4.44
C LEU A 101 -7.52 -14.33 -3.99
N ASP A 102 -8.73 -14.70 -4.37
CA ASP A 102 -9.35 -16.00 -4.12
C ASP A 102 -8.54 -17.18 -4.65
N ARG A 103 -7.65 -16.94 -5.60
CA ARG A 103 -6.74 -17.93 -6.20
C ARG A 103 -5.39 -18.04 -5.48
N VAL A 104 -5.10 -17.13 -4.59
CA VAL A 104 -3.83 -17.08 -3.87
C VAL A 104 -3.84 -18.04 -2.69
N LYS A 105 -2.84 -18.92 -2.65
CA LYS A 105 -2.59 -19.75 -1.46
C LYS A 105 -1.78 -18.93 -0.46
N ALA A 106 -2.44 -18.39 0.54
CA ALA A 106 -1.81 -17.63 1.61
C ALA A 106 -1.82 -18.41 2.93
N PRO A 107 -0.85 -18.15 3.82
CA PRO A 107 -0.90 -18.61 5.18
C PRO A 107 -2.17 -18.10 5.87
N THR A 108 -2.74 -18.91 6.74
CA THR A 108 -3.78 -18.47 7.68
C THR A 108 -3.14 -17.92 8.95
N GLU A 109 -3.89 -17.12 9.72
CA GLU A 109 -3.40 -16.56 10.98
C GLU A 109 -2.17 -15.66 10.84
N CYS A 110 -2.12 -14.87 9.76
CA CYS A 110 -1.10 -13.85 9.59
C CYS A 110 -1.20 -12.80 10.70
N SER A 111 -0.05 -12.39 11.26
CA SER A 111 0.00 -11.39 12.33
C SER A 111 -0.33 -9.98 11.85
N ALA A 112 0.00 -9.69 10.60
CA ALA A 112 -0.34 -8.42 9.96
C ALA A 112 -0.55 -8.57 8.45
N ALA A 113 -1.15 -7.55 7.87
CA ALA A 113 -1.14 -7.27 6.44
C ALA A 113 -0.74 -5.81 6.22
N ILE A 114 -0.05 -5.53 5.13
CA ILE A 114 0.32 -4.19 4.70
C ILE A 114 -0.09 -3.99 3.25
N ALA A 115 -0.50 -2.78 2.90
CA ALA A 115 -0.75 -2.34 1.55
C ALA A 115 -0.22 -0.91 1.40
N VAL A 116 0.88 -0.74 0.65
CA VAL A 116 1.54 0.55 0.52
C VAL A 116 1.49 1.02 -0.92
N GLN A 117 0.61 1.98 -1.21
CA GLN A 117 0.40 2.55 -2.54
C GLN A 117 -0.01 1.50 -3.61
N SER A 118 -0.91 0.62 -3.27
CA SER A 118 -1.37 -0.46 -4.14
C SER A 118 -2.88 -0.51 -4.34
N LEU A 119 -3.66 -0.29 -3.28
CA LEU A 119 -5.11 -0.50 -3.33
C LEU A 119 -5.86 0.59 -4.10
N HIS A 120 -5.30 1.79 -4.27
CA HIS A 120 -5.90 2.86 -5.06
C HIS A 120 -6.02 2.55 -6.57
N HIS A 121 -5.49 1.43 -7.04
CA HIS A 121 -5.71 0.94 -8.40
C HIS A 121 -7.00 0.11 -8.54
N LEU A 122 -7.61 -0.30 -7.42
CA LEU A 122 -8.82 -1.11 -7.38
C LEU A 122 -10.07 -0.22 -7.43
N ASP A 123 -11.12 -0.68 -8.12
CA ASP A 123 -12.44 -0.11 -7.92
C ASP A 123 -13.02 -0.49 -6.55
N GLU A 124 -14.13 0.12 -6.13
CA GLU A 124 -14.70 -0.12 -4.78
C GLU A 124 -15.07 -1.60 -4.55
N THR A 125 -15.52 -2.31 -5.57
CA THR A 125 -15.89 -3.73 -5.46
C THR A 125 -14.67 -4.60 -5.27
N GLN A 126 -13.63 -4.35 -6.04
CA GLN A 126 -12.33 -5.05 -5.96
C GLN A 126 -11.63 -4.73 -4.62
N TYR A 127 -11.67 -3.47 -4.20
CA TYR A 127 -11.13 -3.03 -2.91
C TYR A 127 -11.81 -3.76 -1.75
N ARG A 128 -13.15 -3.84 -1.77
CA ARG A 128 -13.97 -4.58 -0.81
C ARG A 128 -13.57 -6.05 -0.74
N ALA A 129 -13.38 -6.69 -1.90
CA ALA A 129 -12.95 -8.08 -1.97
C ALA A 129 -11.56 -8.28 -1.38
N ALA A 130 -10.60 -7.39 -1.68
CA ALA A 130 -9.24 -7.44 -1.13
C ALA A 130 -9.23 -7.24 0.40
N VAL A 131 -10.01 -6.29 0.92
CA VAL A 131 -10.16 -6.06 2.37
C VAL A 131 -10.74 -7.28 3.07
N ARG A 132 -11.79 -7.89 2.50
CA ARG A 132 -12.41 -9.08 3.06
C ARG A 132 -11.46 -10.27 3.05
N TRP A 133 -10.78 -10.51 1.94
CA TRP A 133 -9.78 -11.56 1.84
C TRP A 133 -8.68 -11.39 2.89
N THR A 134 -8.21 -10.17 3.07
CA THR A 134 -7.21 -9.84 4.09
C THR A 134 -7.72 -10.16 5.50
N PHE A 135 -8.97 -9.78 5.80
CA PHE A 135 -9.58 -10.09 7.10
C PHE A 135 -9.63 -11.60 7.39
N GLU A 136 -9.98 -12.39 6.39
CA GLU A 136 -10.10 -13.85 6.51
C GLU A 136 -8.74 -14.54 6.80
N HIS A 137 -7.62 -13.94 6.34
CA HIS A 137 -6.27 -14.50 6.51
C HIS A 137 -5.51 -13.98 7.73
N LEU A 138 -5.99 -12.91 8.36
CA LEU A 138 -5.36 -12.39 9.59
C LEU A 138 -5.73 -13.26 10.81
N ALA A 139 -4.81 -13.40 11.75
CA ALA A 139 -5.09 -13.96 13.08
C ALA A 139 -6.08 -13.07 13.86
N PRO A 140 -6.79 -13.59 14.87
CA PRO A 140 -7.43 -12.76 15.88
C PRO A 140 -6.44 -11.74 16.45
N ARG A 141 -6.86 -10.47 16.56
CA ARG A 141 -6.03 -9.32 16.92
C ARG A 141 -4.96 -8.92 15.90
N GLY A 142 -4.93 -9.53 14.71
CA GLY A 142 -4.05 -9.15 13.61
C GLY A 142 -4.38 -7.76 13.07
N TRP A 143 -3.39 -7.14 12.43
CA TRP A 143 -3.47 -5.76 11.97
C TRP A 143 -3.44 -5.68 10.45
N PHE A 144 -4.20 -4.76 9.89
CA PHE A 144 -4.10 -4.36 8.49
C PHE A 144 -3.72 -2.89 8.39
N PHE A 145 -2.58 -2.61 7.77
CA PHE A 145 -2.05 -1.27 7.55
C PHE A 145 -2.21 -0.87 6.09
N ILE A 146 -2.82 0.27 5.86
CA ILE A 146 -3.04 0.84 4.53
C ILE A 146 -2.37 2.21 4.50
N ILE A 147 -1.32 2.36 3.68
CA ILE A 147 -0.65 3.63 3.42
C ILE A 147 -0.88 3.95 1.95
N ASP A 148 -1.85 4.81 1.66
CA ASP A 148 -2.28 4.92 0.27
C ASP A 148 -2.70 6.33 -0.14
N ARG A 149 -3.00 6.46 -1.43
CA ARG A 149 -3.63 7.62 -2.01
C ARG A 149 -5.10 7.68 -1.62
N LEU A 150 -5.53 8.87 -1.25
CA LEU A 150 -6.91 9.17 -0.88
C LEU A 150 -7.56 10.09 -1.91
N ALA A 151 -8.84 9.92 -2.14
CA ALA A 151 -9.60 10.86 -2.96
C ALA A 151 -9.65 12.24 -2.29
N ILE A 152 -9.33 13.26 -3.05
CA ILE A 152 -9.55 14.64 -2.65
C ILE A 152 -11.01 14.98 -3.00
N PRO A 153 -11.85 15.37 -2.01
CA PRO A 153 -13.29 15.47 -2.22
C PRO A 153 -13.73 16.70 -3.02
N ALA A 154 -12.86 17.67 -3.27
CA ALA A 154 -13.22 18.90 -3.95
C ALA A 154 -12.03 19.63 -4.55
N GLU A 155 -12.27 20.31 -5.70
CA GLU A 155 -11.29 21.14 -6.40
C GLU A 155 -10.61 22.19 -5.50
N ARG A 156 -11.40 22.86 -4.65
CA ARG A 156 -10.86 23.88 -3.71
C ARG A 156 -9.80 23.33 -2.77
N LEU A 157 -9.97 22.08 -2.33
CA LEU A 157 -8.98 21.41 -1.47
C LEU A 157 -7.75 21.02 -2.27
N TYR A 158 -7.93 20.51 -3.50
CA TYR A 158 -6.81 20.24 -4.40
C TYR A 158 -5.95 21.48 -4.60
N SER A 159 -6.56 22.62 -4.96
CA SER A 159 -5.87 23.89 -5.17
C SER A 159 -5.13 24.36 -3.90
N ALA A 160 -5.75 24.19 -2.73
CA ALA A 160 -5.11 24.57 -1.47
C ALA A 160 -3.86 23.69 -1.17
N PHE A 161 -3.95 22.41 -1.38
CA PHE A 161 -2.80 21.48 -1.22
C PHE A 161 -1.72 21.74 -2.27
N HIS A 162 -2.11 22.01 -3.52
CA HIS A 162 -1.19 22.37 -4.59
C HIS A 162 -0.37 23.59 -4.20
N ASN A 163 -1.03 24.70 -3.84
CA ASN A 163 -0.38 25.95 -3.44
C ASN A 163 0.52 25.77 -2.19
N LEU A 164 0.13 24.92 -1.24
CA LEU A 164 0.95 24.62 -0.08
C LEU A 164 2.24 23.91 -0.49
N ARG A 165 2.15 22.90 -1.35
CA ARG A 165 3.31 22.13 -1.84
C ARG A 165 4.28 23.02 -2.64
N GLU A 166 3.76 23.91 -3.49
CA GLU A 166 4.59 24.87 -4.22
C GLU A 166 5.38 25.79 -3.27
N ARG A 167 4.72 26.31 -2.21
CA ARG A 167 5.40 27.11 -1.18
C ARG A 167 6.49 26.35 -0.43
N GLN A 168 6.39 25.02 -0.36
CA GLN A 168 7.37 24.14 0.24
C GLN A 168 8.48 23.72 -0.76
N GLY A 169 8.50 24.30 -1.97
CA GLY A 169 9.48 23.94 -3.00
C GLY A 169 9.25 22.57 -3.62
N GLN A 170 8.08 21.99 -3.40
CA GLN A 170 7.68 20.75 -4.05
C GLN A 170 6.98 21.10 -5.37
N SER A 171 7.24 20.35 -6.42
CA SER A 171 6.52 20.50 -7.70
C SER A 171 5.32 19.55 -7.71
N PRO A 172 4.15 20.00 -7.28
CA PRO A 172 2.97 19.17 -7.35
C PRO A 172 2.57 19.00 -8.81
N ASN A 173 2.26 17.80 -9.19
CA ASN A 173 1.82 17.46 -10.52
C ASN A 173 0.57 16.56 -10.40
N PRO A 174 -0.48 16.85 -11.09
CA PRO A 174 -0.74 17.95 -12.07
C PRO A 174 -0.96 19.33 -11.44
N ALA A 175 -0.92 20.38 -12.29
CA ALA A 175 -0.99 21.76 -11.84
C ALA A 175 -2.40 22.24 -11.42
N ASP A 176 -3.45 21.63 -11.96
CA ASP A 176 -4.84 21.98 -11.69
C ASP A 176 -5.74 20.75 -11.51
N TRP A 177 -6.98 21.01 -11.14
CA TRP A 177 -7.96 19.96 -10.85
C TRP A 177 -8.29 19.10 -12.08
N SER A 178 -8.43 19.71 -13.25
CA SER A 178 -8.73 18.98 -14.50
C SER A 178 -7.59 18.02 -14.84
N GLY A 179 -6.37 18.52 -14.80
CA GLY A 179 -5.18 17.70 -15.00
C GLY A 179 -5.01 16.61 -13.95
N TYR A 180 -5.43 16.84 -12.69
CA TYR A 180 -5.43 15.83 -11.65
C TYR A 180 -6.41 14.68 -11.97
N LEU A 181 -7.61 15.01 -12.41
CA LEU A 181 -8.60 14.00 -12.79
C LEU A 181 -8.14 13.18 -14.00
N GLU A 182 -7.64 13.85 -15.04
CA GLU A 182 -7.05 13.19 -16.22
C GLU A 182 -5.87 12.30 -15.82
N TRP A 183 -5.03 12.77 -14.91
CA TRP A 183 -3.88 12.01 -14.43
C TRP A 183 -4.32 10.73 -13.68
N LEU A 184 -5.39 10.78 -12.87
CA LEU A 184 -5.96 9.61 -12.22
C LEU A 184 -6.46 8.60 -13.27
N GLU A 185 -7.20 9.07 -14.27
CA GLU A 185 -7.73 8.23 -15.34
C GLU A 185 -6.62 7.55 -16.15
N VAL A 186 -5.64 8.33 -16.62
CA VAL A 186 -4.50 7.81 -17.42
C VAL A 186 -3.68 6.78 -16.65
N ASN A 187 -3.56 6.91 -15.33
CA ASN A 187 -2.80 5.98 -14.51
C ASN A 187 -3.64 4.82 -13.94
N GLY A 188 -4.94 4.80 -14.19
CA GLY A 188 -5.85 3.81 -13.63
C GLY A 188 -6.00 3.94 -12.10
N ASP A 189 -5.71 5.13 -11.55
CA ASP A 189 -5.81 5.38 -10.12
C ASP A 189 -7.28 5.70 -9.75
N ARG A 190 -7.83 5.01 -8.77
CA ARG A 190 -9.21 5.10 -8.30
C ARG A 190 -9.26 5.27 -6.78
N PRO A 191 -8.61 6.31 -6.24
CA PRO A 191 -8.53 6.49 -4.80
C PRO A 191 -9.93 6.64 -4.20
N LEU A 192 -10.16 5.99 -3.07
CA LEU A 192 -11.38 6.17 -2.29
C LEU A 192 -11.19 7.27 -1.23
N PRO A 193 -12.28 7.92 -0.80
CA PRO A 193 -12.23 8.83 0.34
C PRO A 193 -11.98 8.04 1.64
N VAL A 194 -11.41 8.71 2.64
CA VAL A 194 -11.13 8.11 3.97
C VAL A 194 -12.33 7.36 4.53
N GLN A 195 -13.50 7.99 4.50
CA GLN A 195 -14.74 7.39 5.02
C GLN A 195 -15.16 6.14 4.23
N GLY A 196 -14.87 6.12 2.92
CA GLY A 196 -15.13 4.94 2.08
C GLY A 196 -14.26 3.76 2.51
N ILE A 197 -12.96 4.00 2.72
CA ILE A 197 -12.03 2.95 3.14
C ILE A 197 -12.38 2.44 4.55
N LEU A 198 -12.64 3.35 5.52
CA LEU A 198 -13.04 2.97 6.87
C LEU A 198 -14.32 2.12 6.87
N ARG A 199 -15.33 2.52 6.08
CA ARG A 199 -16.55 1.73 5.92
C ARG A 199 -16.26 0.32 5.37
N LEU A 200 -15.41 0.18 4.36
CA LEU A 200 -15.04 -1.13 3.81
C LEU A 200 -14.33 -2.02 4.83
N LEU A 201 -13.47 -1.43 5.66
CA LEU A 201 -12.82 -2.15 6.76
C LEU A 201 -13.85 -2.63 7.79
N GLU A 202 -14.78 -1.76 8.21
CA GLU A 202 -15.84 -2.08 9.18
C GLU A 202 -16.81 -3.13 8.65
N GLU A 203 -17.21 -3.05 7.37
CA GLU A 203 -18.05 -4.05 6.70
C GLU A 203 -17.38 -5.44 6.66
N ALA A 204 -16.06 -5.51 6.58
CA ALA A 204 -15.32 -6.76 6.66
C ALA A 204 -15.16 -7.28 8.11
N GLY A 205 -15.45 -6.47 9.12
CA GLY A 205 -15.37 -6.83 10.53
C GLY A 205 -14.17 -6.24 11.29
N PHE A 206 -13.37 -5.37 10.67
CA PHE A 206 -12.28 -4.68 11.36
C PHE A 206 -12.80 -3.60 12.32
N GLN A 207 -12.09 -3.40 13.41
CA GLN A 207 -12.07 -2.13 14.13
C GLN A 207 -11.10 -1.21 13.40
N SER A 208 -11.60 -0.11 12.84
CA SER A 208 -10.82 0.74 11.92
C SER A 208 -10.61 2.14 12.45
N THR A 209 -9.51 2.78 12.05
CA THR A 209 -9.25 4.21 12.27
C THR A 209 -8.28 4.77 11.21
N ALA A 210 -8.37 6.08 10.96
CA ALA A 210 -7.34 6.81 10.25
C ALA A 210 -6.32 7.34 11.26
N LEU A 211 -5.05 6.93 11.13
CA LEU A 211 -3.98 7.40 12.02
C LEU A 211 -3.44 8.77 11.61
N ASP A 212 -3.25 8.97 10.32
CA ASP A 212 -2.78 10.24 9.78
C ASP A 212 -3.33 10.45 8.37
N VAL A 213 -3.75 11.69 8.08
CA VAL A 213 -4.27 12.07 6.76
C VAL A 213 -3.67 13.43 6.37
N ARG A 214 -2.94 13.46 5.24
CA ARG A 214 -2.27 14.65 4.71
C ARG A 214 -2.59 14.83 3.24
N GLY A 215 -3.63 15.61 2.94
CA GLY A 215 -4.07 15.84 1.58
C GLY A 215 -4.60 14.56 0.92
N ASP A 216 -3.92 14.15 -0.14
CA ASP A 216 -4.23 12.94 -0.90
C ASP A 216 -3.48 11.69 -0.41
N ARG A 217 -2.91 11.73 0.80
CA ARG A 217 -2.18 10.62 1.41
C ARG A 217 -2.70 10.33 2.80
N GLY A 218 -2.76 9.05 3.15
CA GLY A 218 -3.14 8.68 4.50
C GLY A 218 -2.61 7.33 4.92
N MET A 219 -2.56 7.16 6.23
CA MET A 219 -2.35 5.89 6.89
C MET A 219 -3.62 5.52 7.66
N LEU A 220 -4.24 4.44 7.25
CA LEU A 220 -5.40 3.86 7.88
C LEU A 220 -5.05 2.47 8.42
N ILE A 221 -5.70 2.09 9.51
CA ILE A 221 -5.51 0.77 10.09
C ILE A 221 -6.85 0.09 10.35
N GLY A 222 -6.85 -1.23 10.21
CA GLY A 222 -7.89 -2.12 10.67
C GLY A 222 -7.30 -3.15 11.63
N ARG A 223 -7.97 -3.41 12.74
CA ARG A 223 -7.61 -4.48 13.67
C ARG A 223 -8.69 -5.54 13.68
N ARG A 224 -8.32 -6.79 13.44
CA ARG A 224 -9.25 -7.90 13.60
C ARG A 224 -9.59 -8.08 15.09
N PRO A 225 -10.86 -8.16 15.48
CA PRO A 225 -11.25 -8.47 16.86
C PRO A 225 -10.66 -9.81 17.33
N GLY A 226 -10.56 -9.97 18.66
CA GLY A 226 -10.09 -11.22 19.28
C GLY A 226 -11.19 -12.25 19.43
#